data_856a1eba4fdc261af1812433b7ac22cf
#
_entry.id   856a1eba4fdc261af1812433b7ac22cf
#
_cell.length_a   1.000
_cell.length_b   1.000
_cell.length_c   1.000
_cell.angle_alpha   90.00
_cell.angle_beta   90.00
_cell.angle_gamma   90.00
#
_symmetry.space_group_name_H-M   'P 1'
#
loop_
_entity.id
_entity.type
_entity.pdbx_description
1 polymer ?
#
loop_
_entity_poly.entity_id
_entity_poly.type
_entity_poly.pdbx_seq_one_letter_code
_entity_poly.pdbx_strand_id
1 'polypeptide(L)'
;KEQNNGKLHKQYEHFSAASIWHTFETLSSLKRPGTEGQWQYFSSAQKIAWKTGTSHGFKDAWSIGVNGKYLVGVWVGNANGEGREGLVGLQAAAPLFFKVFNALPNHSWYEAPMDELFDQQICATSGYKPTAKCPAVQVLLPQASEHLPSCQQHKFITCTADSLFRANKQCDKSMELTEVSYFIPSPKEMFFMNKGGRAVQALPPFHPDCLNASTESQIEFIYPPSNNFKLFIPRKLNNDKSKLVFSAVHSSETESLFWHLDNSYLGETKFIHDMSFRAGKGKHVMLLKDKKGVEKRIRFEVLEE
;
A
#
# COMPACT_ATOMS: atom_id res chain seq x y z
N LYS A 1 -7.85 -27.23 -36.96
CA LYS A 1 -6.91 -26.58 -36.01
C LYS A 1 -5.81 -25.97 -36.87
N GLU A 2 -5.86 -24.69 -37.15
CA GLU A 2 -4.79 -23.96 -37.82
C GLU A 2 -3.56 -23.98 -36.90
N GLN A 3 -2.51 -24.58 -37.36
CA GLN A 3 -1.20 -24.53 -36.72
C GLN A 3 -0.66 -23.10 -36.89
N ASN A 4 -0.60 -22.39 -35.81
CA ASN A 4 -0.28 -20.95 -35.79
C ASN A 4 1.23 -20.69 -35.93
N ASN A 5 2.00 -21.60 -36.50
CA ASN A 5 3.43 -21.53 -36.87
C ASN A 5 4.28 -20.49 -36.11
N GLY A 6 4.01 -20.30 -34.80
CA GLY A 6 4.73 -19.33 -33.98
C GLY A 6 4.46 -17.84 -34.29
N LYS A 7 3.56 -17.53 -35.20
CA LYS A 7 3.15 -16.13 -35.41
C LYS A 7 2.23 -15.69 -34.26
N LEU A 8 2.72 -14.81 -33.42
CA LEU A 8 1.89 -14.10 -32.46
C LEU A 8 0.86 -13.26 -33.24
N HIS A 9 -0.41 -13.60 -33.14
CA HIS A 9 -1.46 -12.70 -33.61
C HIS A 9 -1.51 -11.52 -32.64
N LYS A 10 -1.09 -10.34 -33.09
CA LYS A 10 -1.36 -9.06 -32.42
C LYS A 10 -2.85 -8.75 -32.45
N GLN A 11 -3.66 -9.51 -31.70
CA GLN A 11 -5.08 -9.28 -31.78
C GLN A 11 -5.62 -8.30 -30.73
N TYR A 12 -4.95 -8.11 -29.58
CA TYR A 12 -5.41 -7.17 -28.56
C TYR A 12 -4.22 -6.69 -27.72
N GLU A 13 -3.81 -5.48 -27.92
CA GLU A 13 -2.87 -4.78 -27.02
C GLU A 13 -3.65 -4.13 -25.88
N HIS A 14 -3.97 -4.92 -24.84
CA HIS A 14 -4.64 -4.38 -23.63
C HIS A 14 -3.68 -3.68 -22.69
N PHE A 15 -2.38 -4.02 -22.76
CA PHE A 15 -1.34 -3.47 -21.91
C PHE A 15 -0.18 -3.00 -22.78
N SER A 16 0.38 -1.83 -22.45
CA SER A 16 1.58 -1.32 -23.10
C SER A 16 2.81 -2.20 -22.77
N ALA A 17 3.81 -2.21 -23.64
CA ALA A 17 5.05 -2.92 -23.38
C ALA A 17 5.76 -2.41 -22.12
N ALA A 18 5.70 -1.09 -21.87
CA ALA A 18 6.19 -0.45 -20.65
C ALA A 18 5.51 -1.00 -19.40
N SER A 19 4.18 -1.15 -19.41
CA SER A 19 3.42 -1.70 -18.25
C SER A 19 3.77 -3.15 -17.99
N ILE A 20 3.92 -3.96 -19.03
CA ILE A 20 4.33 -5.36 -18.93
C ILE A 20 5.75 -5.45 -18.37
N TRP A 21 6.68 -4.66 -18.90
CA TRP A 21 8.08 -4.63 -18.49
C TRP A 21 8.20 -4.25 -17.00
N HIS A 22 7.55 -3.18 -16.55
CA HIS A 22 7.53 -2.78 -15.14
C HIS A 22 6.92 -3.84 -14.22
N THR A 23 5.86 -4.52 -14.70
CA THR A 23 5.26 -5.63 -13.94
C THR A 23 6.27 -6.76 -13.76
N PHE A 24 7.00 -7.14 -14.82
CA PHE A 24 8.01 -8.18 -14.75
C PHE A 24 9.22 -7.77 -13.91
N GLU A 25 9.69 -6.51 -14.02
CA GLU A 25 10.73 -5.99 -13.13
C GLU A 25 10.33 -6.08 -11.66
N THR A 26 9.11 -5.64 -11.32
CA THR A 26 8.58 -5.71 -9.97
C THR A 26 8.47 -7.14 -9.47
N LEU A 27 7.93 -8.06 -10.29
CA LEU A 27 7.80 -9.47 -9.93
C LEU A 27 9.15 -10.17 -9.82
N SER A 28 10.17 -9.74 -10.58
CA SER A 28 11.52 -10.28 -10.49
C SER A 28 12.24 -9.92 -9.18
N SER A 29 11.85 -8.83 -8.54
CA SER A 29 12.41 -8.36 -7.26
C SER A 29 11.85 -9.08 -6.03
N LEU A 30 10.84 -9.93 -6.20
CA LEU A 30 10.26 -10.68 -5.08
C LEU A 30 11.28 -11.61 -4.42
N LYS A 31 11.25 -11.63 -3.08
CA LYS A 31 12.12 -12.50 -2.30
C LYS A 31 11.78 -13.97 -2.58
N ARG A 32 12.78 -14.73 -3.03
CA ARG A 32 12.64 -16.16 -3.29
C ARG A 32 12.69 -16.98 -1.99
N PRO A 33 12.02 -18.13 -1.90
CA PRO A 33 12.02 -18.94 -0.70
C PRO A 33 13.37 -19.69 -0.48
N GLY A 34 13.70 -19.95 0.78
CA GLY A 34 14.83 -20.77 1.18
C GLY A 34 16.18 -20.23 0.70
N THR A 35 17.00 -21.14 0.17
CA THR A 35 18.36 -20.84 -0.35
C THR A 35 18.35 -19.92 -1.58
N GLU A 36 17.25 -19.86 -2.30
CA GLU A 36 17.06 -18.95 -3.44
C GLU A 36 16.96 -17.47 -3.04
N GLY A 37 16.86 -17.16 -1.75
CA GLY A 37 16.72 -15.77 -1.26
C GLY A 37 17.90 -14.85 -1.60
N GLN A 38 19.07 -15.42 -1.91
CA GLN A 38 20.29 -14.68 -2.27
C GLN A 38 20.66 -14.82 -3.75
N TRP A 39 19.70 -15.20 -4.60
CA TRP A 39 19.94 -15.47 -6.02
C TRP A 39 20.65 -14.32 -6.76
N GLN A 40 20.44 -13.09 -6.36
CA GLN A 40 21.03 -11.90 -6.99
C GLN A 40 22.56 -11.87 -6.93
N TYR A 41 23.16 -12.60 -5.99
CA TYR A 41 24.61 -12.65 -5.78
C TYR A 41 25.28 -13.78 -6.60
N PHE A 42 24.51 -14.61 -7.28
CA PHE A 42 25.04 -15.71 -8.09
C PHE A 42 24.94 -15.37 -9.58
N SER A 43 26.07 -15.31 -10.27
CA SER A 43 26.14 -15.05 -11.71
C SER A 43 25.40 -16.07 -12.58
N SER A 44 25.22 -17.29 -12.07
CA SER A 44 24.46 -18.36 -12.74
C SER A 44 22.95 -18.28 -12.51
N ALA A 45 22.47 -17.41 -11.64
CA ALA A 45 21.05 -17.33 -11.33
C ALA A 45 20.28 -16.57 -12.41
N GLN A 46 19.18 -17.17 -12.86
CA GLN A 46 18.29 -16.54 -13.84
C GLN A 46 17.43 -15.45 -13.19
N LYS A 47 17.26 -14.33 -13.88
CA LYS A 47 16.22 -13.33 -13.54
C LYS A 47 14.87 -13.89 -13.98
N ILE A 48 13.92 -13.98 -13.05
CA ILE A 48 12.59 -14.59 -13.25
C ILE A 48 11.54 -13.68 -12.63
N ALA A 49 10.57 -13.25 -13.40
CA ALA A 49 9.35 -12.64 -12.87
C ALA A 49 8.42 -13.75 -12.41
N TRP A 50 8.03 -13.76 -11.14
CA TRP A 50 7.26 -14.87 -10.60
C TRP A 50 6.25 -14.44 -9.54
N LYS A 51 5.19 -15.25 -9.37
CA LYS A 51 4.17 -15.01 -8.35
C LYS A 51 3.57 -16.33 -7.88
N THR A 52 3.28 -16.41 -6.59
CA THR A 52 2.51 -17.52 -6.01
C THR A 52 1.04 -17.16 -5.87
N GLY A 53 0.21 -18.17 -5.88
CA GLY A 53 -1.20 -18.13 -5.54
C GLY A 53 -1.56 -19.25 -4.57
N THR A 54 -2.53 -18.99 -3.69
CA THR A 54 -3.14 -19.99 -2.80
C THR A 54 -4.63 -19.78 -2.82
N SER A 55 -5.40 -20.81 -3.17
CA SER A 55 -6.87 -20.70 -3.18
C SER A 55 -7.44 -20.71 -1.77
N HIS A 56 -8.65 -20.19 -1.64
CA HIS A 56 -9.39 -20.26 -0.38
C HIS A 56 -9.57 -21.71 0.09
N GLY A 57 -9.30 -21.97 1.38
CA GLY A 57 -9.37 -23.31 1.95
C GLY A 57 -8.19 -24.22 1.59
N PHE A 58 -7.06 -23.65 1.13
CA PHE A 58 -5.82 -24.39 0.84
C PHE A 58 -6.00 -25.56 -0.13
N LYS A 59 -6.83 -25.37 -1.17
CA LYS A 59 -7.12 -26.40 -2.18
C LYS A 59 -6.05 -26.44 -3.27
N ASP A 60 -5.56 -25.26 -3.66
CA ASP A 60 -4.62 -25.09 -4.76
C ASP A 60 -3.46 -24.20 -4.36
N ALA A 61 -2.25 -24.67 -4.57
CA ALA A 61 -1.01 -23.93 -4.43
C ALA A 61 -0.38 -23.75 -5.82
N TRP A 62 -0.24 -22.51 -6.26
CA TRP A 62 0.32 -22.15 -7.55
C TRP A 62 1.63 -21.39 -7.43
N SER A 63 2.54 -21.61 -8.37
CA SER A 63 3.66 -20.74 -8.66
C SER A 63 3.81 -20.63 -10.17
N ILE A 64 3.74 -19.42 -10.69
CA ILE A 64 3.85 -19.13 -12.13
C ILE A 64 4.92 -18.07 -12.32
N GLY A 65 5.72 -18.19 -13.36
CA GLY A 65 6.70 -17.18 -13.71
C GLY A 65 7.27 -17.34 -15.11
N VAL A 66 7.97 -16.28 -15.50
CA VAL A 66 8.55 -16.14 -16.84
C VAL A 66 9.98 -15.61 -16.77
N ASN A 67 10.78 -15.98 -17.74
CA ASN A 67 12.01 -15.31 -18.12
C ASN A 67 11.94 -14.93 -19.60
N GLY A 68 13.03 -14.47 -20.20
CA GLY A 68 13.06 -14.03 -21.62
C GLY A 68 12.62 -15.10 -22.64
N LYS A 69 12.47 -16.37 -22.24
CA LYS A 69 12.13 -17.47 -23.18
C LYS A 69 11.09 -18.44 -22.65
N TYR A 70 11.10 -18.74 -21.35
CA TYR A 70 10.28 -19.78 -20.77
C TYR A 70 9.18 -19.21 -19.88
N LEU A 71 8.01 -19.85 -19.96
CA LEU A 71 6.93 -19.70 -19.00
C LEU A 71 6.77 -21.04 -18.29
N VAL A 72 6.85 -21.02 -16.96
CA VAL A 72 6.66 -22.20 -16.10
C VAL A 72 5.50 -21.95 -15.16
N GLY A 73 4.61 -22.91 -15.08
CA GLY A 73 3.54 -22.96 -14.08
C GLY A 73 3.62 -24.28 -13.30
N VAL A 74 3.59 -24.17 -11.98
CA VAL A 74 3.53 -25.32 -11.07
C VAL A 74 2.28 -25.23 -10.23
N TRP A 75 1.50 -26.28 -10.28
CA TRP A 75 0.33 -26.50 -9.43
C TRP A 75 0.56 -27.69 -8.50
N VAL A 76 0.20 -27.50 -7.24
CA VAL A 76 0.19 -28.56 -6.23
C VAL A 76 -1.18 -28.52 -5.56
N GLY A 77 -1.86 -29.66 -5.55
CA GLY A 77 -3.21 -29.78 -5.00
C GLY A 77 -3.70 -31.23 -5.04
N ASN A 78 -4.92 -31.44 -4.58
CA ASN A 78 -5.60 -32.73 -4.65
C ASN A 78 -6.53 -32.77 -5.86
N ALA A 79 -6.50 -33.86 -6.61
CA ALA A 79 -7.36 -34.03 -7.80
C ALA A 79 -8.86 -34.00 -7.48
N ASN A 80 -9.25 -34.35 -6.25
CA ASN A 80 -10.63 -34.30 -5.76
C ASN A 80 -11.06 -32.91 -5.24
N GLY A 81 -10.15 -31.92 -5.23
CA GLY A 81 -10.41 -30.56 -4.75
C GLY A 81 -10.48 -30.42 -3.23
N GLU A 82 -10.07 -31.42 -2.47
CA GLU A 82 -9.95 -31.31 -1.01
C GLU A 82 -8.83 -30.36 -0.62
N GLY A 83 -9.12 -29.44 0.32
CA GLY A 83 -8.13 -28.56 0.92
C GLY A 83 -7.22 -29.33 1.88
N ARG A 84 -5.95 -28.94 1.92
CA ARG A 84 -4.98 -29.44 2.89
C ARG A 84 -4.38 -28.29 3.66
N GLU A 85 -4.54 -28.27 4.96
CA GLU A 85 -3.98 -27.24 5.82
C GLU A 85 -2.48 -27.06 5.57
N GLY A 86 -2.02 -25.81 5.41
CA GLY A 86 -0.64 -25.48 5.10
C GLY A 86 -0.24 -25.65 3.63
N LEU A 87 -1.15 -26.02 2.73
CA LEU A 87 -0.85 -26.07 1.29
C LEU A 87 -0.83 -24.64 0.72
N VAL A 88 0.33 -23.98 0.82
CA VAL A 88 0.55 -22.61 0.41
C VAL A 88 1.49 -22.55 -0.78
N GLY A 89 1.17 -21.72 -1.77
CA GLY A 89 1.96 -21.58 -3.00
C GLY A 89 3.44 -21.35 -2.76
N LEU A 90 3.80 -20.54 -1.77
CA LEU A 90 5.20 -20.24 -1.44
C LEU A 90 5.96 -21.47 -0.89
N GLN A 91 5.29 -22.33 -0.15
CA GLN A 91 5.93 -23.48 0.51
C GLN A 91 5.87 -24.75 -0.33
N ALA A 92 4.78 -24.97 -1.07
CA ALA A 92 4.56 -26.21 -1.81
C ALA A 92 4.94 -26.08 -3.31
N ALA A 93 4.49 -25.03 -3.98
CA ALA A 93 4.69 -24.88 -5.43
C ALA A 93 6.00 -24.17 -5.79
N ALA A 94 6.40 -23.13 -5.05
CA ALA A 94 7.57 -22.33 -5.40
C ALA A 94 8.90 -23.12 -5.37
N PRO A 95 9.19 -24.02 -4.42
CA PRO A 95 10.41 -24.79 -4.47
C PRO A 95 10.52 -25.70 -5.71
N LEU A 96 9.42 -26.29 -6.14
CA LEU A 96 9.37 -27.10 -7.37
C LEU A 96 9.54 -26.21 -8.61
N PHE A 97 8.90 -25.06 -8.62
CA PHE A 97 9.01 -24.07 -9.68
C PHE A 97 10.46 -23.62 -9.91
N PHE A 98 11.21 -23.27 -8.86
CA PHE A 98 12.61 -22.90 -9.00
C PHE A 98 13.50 -24.08 -9.42
N LYS A 99 13.22 -25.31 -8.97
CA LYS A 99 13.93 -26.50 -9.47
C LYS A 99 13.74 -26.69 -10.97
N VAL A 100 12.54 -26.46 -11.50
CA VAL A 100 12.29 -26.52 -12.95
C VAL A 100 13.08 -25.44 -13.68
N PHE A 101 13.04 -24.18 -13.21
CA PHE A 101 13.79 -23.11 -13.85
C PHE A 101 15.31 -23.34 -13.81
N ASN A 102 15.84 -23.85 -12.70
CA ASN A 102 17.26 -24.15 -12.57
C ASN A 102 17.74 -25.29 -13.48
N ALA A 103 16.83 -26.14 -13.96
CA ALA A 103 17.11 -27.16 -14.96
C ALA A 103 17.04 -26.66 -16.41
N LEU A 104 16.48 -25.47 -16.64
CA LEU A 104 16.38 -24.87 -17.96
C LEU A 104 17.63 -24.04 -18.27
N PRO A 105 18.02 -23.93 -19.57
CA PRO A 105 19.11 -23.04 -19.99
C PRO A 105 18.85 -21.58 -19.60
N ASN A 106 19.92 -20.88 -19.21
CA ASN A 106 19.84 -19.45 -18.93
C ASN A 106 19.51 -18.66 -20.19
N HIS A 107 18.66 -17.65 -20.04
CA HIS A 107 18.32 -16.71 -21.10
C HIS A 107 18.44 -15.28 -20.64
N SER A 108 18.65 -14.36 -21.62
CA SER A 108 18.64 -12.92 -21.40
C SER A 108 17.28 -12.49 -20.86
N TRP A 109 17.30 -11.44 -20.08
CA TRP A 109 16.09 -10.76 -19.62
C TRP A 109 15.48 -9.92 -20.73
N TYR A 110 14.24 -9.50 -20.56
CA TYR A 110 13.55 -8.59 -21.48
C TYR A 110 14.24 -7.24 -21.51
N GLU A 111 14.44 -6.71 -22.71
CA GLU A 111 14.92 -5.35 -22.90
C GLU A 111 13.84 -4.33 -22.53
N ALA A 112 14.26 -3.17 -21.99
CA ALA A 112 13.33 -2.10 -21.70
C ALA A 112 12.75 -1.51 -22.99
N PRO A 113 11.44 -1.35 -23.12
CA PRO A 113 10.80 -0.76 -24.29
C PRO A 113 10.98 0.77 -24.30
N MET A 114 12.14 1.24 -24.70
CA MET A 114 12.55 2.65 -24.61
C MET A 114 11.68 3.59 -25.45
N ASP A 115 10.93 3.08 -26.41
CA ASP A 115 9.94 3.81 -27.20
C ASP A 115 8.65 4.16 -26.41
N GLU A 116 8.38 3.45 -25.34
CA GLU A 116 7.23 3.69 -24.44
C GLU A 116 7.63 4.22 -23.05
N LEU A 117 8.91 4.37 -22.79
CA LEU A 117 9.48 4.81 -21.52
C LEU A 117 10.14 6.18 -21.66
N PHE A 118 10.14 6.94 -20.59
CA PHE A 118 10.90 8.18 -20.50
C PHE A 118 11.56 8.32 -19.12
N ASP A 119 12.69 9.02 -19.11
CA ASP A 119 13.40 9.34 -17.88
C ASP A 119 12.68 10.44 -17.11
N GLN A 120 12.37 10.17 -15.84
CA GLN A 120 11.70 11.11 -14.97
C GLN A 120 12.29 11.08 -13.57
N GLN A 121 12.44 12.26 -12.98
CA GLN A 121 12.70 12.34 -11.54
C GLN A 121 11.43 12.14 -10.74
N ILE A 122 11.50 11.28 -9.74
CA ILE A 122 10.45 11.09 -8.74
C ILE A 122 11.00 11.25 -7.33
N CYS A 123 10.12 11.58 -6.41
CA CYS A 123 10.43 11.52 -4.98
C CYS A 123 10.68 10.06 -4.58
N ALA A 124 11.87 9.78 -4.03
CA ALA A 124 12.26 8.42 -3.64
C ALA A 124 11.32 7.75 -2.63
N THR A 125 10.58 8.55 -1.86
CA THR A 125 9.70 8.04 -0.80
C THR A 125 8.25 7.90 -1.25
N SER A 126 7.69 8.92 -1.91
CA SER A 126 6.28 8.94 -2.30
C SER A 126 6.00 8.44 -3.72
N GLY A 127 7.01 8.42 -4.59
CA GLY A 127 6.83 8.11 -6.01
C GLY A 127 6.21 9.24 -6.85
N TYR A 128 5.82 10.36 -6.24
CA TYR A 128 5.27 11.53 -6.93
C TYR A 128 6.36 12.41 -7.53
N LYS A 129 5.97 13.41 -8.34
CA LYS A 129 6.90 14.42 -8.86
C LYS A 129 7.60 15.12 -7.71
N PRO A 130 8.95 15.20 -7.70
CA PRO A 130 9.67 15.75 -6.56
C PRO A 130 9.51 17.27 -6.48
N THR A 131 9.58 17.79 -5.28
CA THR A 131 9.76 19.21 -4.97
C THR A 131 11.18 19.42 -4.48
N ALA A 132 11.60 20.68 -4.29
CA ALA A 132 12.90 20.99 -3.69
C ALA A 132 13.14 20.37 -2.30
N LYS A 133 12.07 19.85 -1.67
CA LYS A 133 12.09 19.23 -0.34
C LYS A 133 12.29 17.73 -0.38
N CYS A 134 12.29 17.10 -1.57
CA CYS A 134 12.30 15.65 -1.73
C CYS A 134 13.71 15.12 -2.00
N PRO A 135 14.08 13.95 -1.44
CA PRO A 135 15.09 13.13 -2.05
C PRO A 135 14.57 12.66 -3.41
N ALA A 136 15.26 13.01 -4.49
CA ALA A 136 14.84 12.66 -5.85
C ALA A 136 15.69 11.52 -6.39
N VAL A 137 15.03 10.62 -7.15
CA VAL A 137 15.69 9.53 -7.90
C VAL A 137 15.25 9.56 -9.34
N GLN A 138 16.17 9.20 -10.25
CA GLN A 138 15.88 9.06 -11.66
C GLN A 138 15.32 7.67 -11.92
N VAL A 139 14.21 7.59 -12.63
CA VAL A 139 13.55 6.32 -12.98
C VAL A 139 12.99 6.38 -14.40
N LEU A 140 12.91 5.23 -15.04
CA LEU A 140 12.17 5.05 -16.27
C LEU A 140 10.69 4.87 -15.95
N LEU A 141 9.82 5.66 -16.54
CA LEU A 141 8.38 5.59 -16.34
C LEU A 141 7.63 5.43 -17.65
N PRO A 142 6.45 4.77 -17.66
CA PRO A 142 5.56 4.76 -18.82
C PRO A 142 5.08 6.18 -19.17
N GLN A 143 4.87 6.48 -20.43
CA GLN A 143 4.38 7.78 -20.89
C GLN A 143 3.10 8.23 -20.21
N ALA A 144 2.21 7.30 -19.83
CA ALA A 144 1.02 7.60 -19.06
C ALA A 144 1.29 8.23 -17.67
N SER A 145 2.53 8.17 -17.19
CA SER A 145 2.97 8.75 -15.90
C SER A 145 3.51 10.18 -16.02
N GLU A 146 3.45 10.81 -17.19
CA GLU A 146 3.94 12.19 -17.41
C GLU A 146 3.29 13.22 -16.49
N HIS A 147 2.03 12.99 -16.10
CA HIS A 147 1.23 13.89 -15.29
C HIS A 147 1.17 13.48 -13.81
N LEU A 148 2.27 13.01 -13.24
CA LEU A 148 2.34 12.71 -11.81
C LEU A 148 2.07 13.99 -10.97
N PRO A 149 1.24 13.90 -9.92
CA PRO A 149 1.06 15.01 -9.00
C PRO A 149 2.35 15.28 -8.20
N SER A 150 2.55 16.52 -7.77
CA SER A 150 3.69 16.89 -6.94
C SER A 150 3.59 16.28 -5.55
N CYS A 151 4.72 15.89 -4.97
CA CYS A 151 4.81 15.37 -3.62
C CYS A 151 4.36 16.42 -2.58
N GLN A 152 3.35 16.07 -1.80
CA GLN A 152 2.78 16.92 -0.73
C GLN A 152 3.27 16.51 0.66
N GLN A 153 3.89 15.35 0.78
CA GLN A 153 4.28 14.75 2.06
C GLN A 153 5.61 15.30 2.60
N HIS A 154 6.53 15.72 1.72
CA HIS A 154 7.79 16.34 2.17
C HIS A 154 7.56 17.80 2.54
N LYS A 155 7.90 18.13 3.78
CA LYS A 155 7.78 19.51 4.33
C LYS A 155 9.07 19.89 5.02
N PHE A 156 9.47 21.16 4.87
CA PHE A 156 10.51 21.71 5.72
C PHE A 156 9.95 21.94 7.13
N ILE A 157 10.66 21.43 8.10
CA ILE A 157 10.38 21.60 9.52
C ILE A 157 11.55 22.38 10.11
N THR A 158 11.22 23.47 10.80
CA THR A 158 12.21 24.23 11.54
C THR A 158 12.66 23.44 12.78
N CYS A 159 13.95 23.21 12.89
CA CYS A 159 14.59 22.47 13.99
C CYS A 159 15.71 23.31 14.60
N THR A 160 16.16 22.91 15.79
CA THR A 160 17.43 23.35 16.37
C THR A 160 18.59 22.95 15.46
N ALA A 161 19.73 23.63 15.53
CA ALA A 161 20.87 23.38 14.64
C ALA A 161 21.36 21.93 14.68
N ASP A 162 21.23 21.23 15.81
CA ASP A 162 21.53 19.81 16.00
C ASP A 162 20.41 18.87 15.49
N SER A 163 19.28 19.43 15.03
CA SER A 163 18.08 18.71 14.55
C SER A 163 17.41 17.79 15.59
N LEU A 164 17.73 17.94 16.88
CA LEU A 164 17.15 17.11 17.94
C LEU A 164 15.74 17.56 18.34
N PHE A 165 15.43 18.85 18.16
CA PHE A 165 14.12 19.42 18.53
C PHE A 165 13.54 20.24 17.40
N ARG A 166 12.21 20.22 17.31
CA ARG A 166 11.44 21.18 16.48
C ARG A 166 11.34 22.53 17.17
N ALA A 167 11.37 23.58 16.38
CA ALA A 167 11.15 24.94 16.84
C ALA A 167 9.96 25.57 16.12
N ASN A 168 9.39 26.62 16.73
CA ASN A 168 8.36 27.45 16.11
C ASN A 168 8.68 28.94 16.39
N LYS A 169 7.84 29.85 15.89
CA LYS A 169 8.02 31.29 16.05
C LYS A 169 7.94 31.80 17.52
N GLN A 170 7.52 30.93 18.44
CA GLN A 170 7.35 31.27 19.88
C GLN A 170 8.53 30.72 20.71
N CYS A 171 9.52 30.10 20.07
CA CYS A 171 10.75 29.71 20.73
C CYS A 171 11.67 30.92 20.99
N ASP A 172 12.66 30.75 21.85
CA ASP A 172 13.65 31.79 22.12
C ASP A 172 14.34 32.23 20.81
N LYS A 173 14.38 33.55 20.58
CA LYS A 173 14.99 34.15 19.39
C LYS A 173 16.51 33.98 19.31
N SER A 174 17.15 33.60 20.40
CA SER A 174 18.61 33.32 20.46
C SER A 174 18.98 31.94 19.93
N MET A 175 18.00 31.05 19.67
CA MET A 175 18.25 29.71 19.15
C MET A 175 18.72 29.76 17.70
N GLU A 176 19.79 29.03 17.42
CA GLU A 176 20.22 28.77 16.06
C GLU A 176 19.31 27.70 15.44
N LEU A 177 18.63 28.08 14.35
CA LEU A 177 17.60 27.26 13.72
C LEU A 177 18.01 26.85 12.32
N THR A 178 17.59 25.66 11.93
CA THR A 178 17.77 25.11 10.58
C THR A 178 16.47 24.53 10.04
N GLU A 179 16.33 24.45 8.72
CA GLU A 179 15.21 23.78 8.08
C GLU A 179 15.62 22.40 7.59
N VAL A 180 14.93 21.39 8.08
CA VAL A 180 15.16 19.98 7.71
C VAL A 180 13.93 19.43 7.00
N SER A 181 14.14 18.73 5.91
CA SER A 181 13.06 18.08 5.18
C SER A 181 12.64 16.77 5.86
N TYR A 182 11.37 16.67 6.20
CA TYR A 182 10.75 15.45 6.73
C TYR A 182 9.64 14.96 5.82
N PHE A 183 9.55 13.63 5.68
CA PHE A 183 8.41 12.98 5.07
C PHE A 183 7.30 12.82 6.11
N ILE A 184 6.18 13.53 5.89
CA ILE A 184 5.05 13.60 6.82
C ILE A 184 3.80 13.08 6.07
N PRO A 185 3.58 11.77 6.07
CA PRO A 185 2.37 11.20 5.49
C PRO A 185 1.15 11.56 6.34
N SER A 186 -0.03 11.47 5.73
CA SER A 186 -1.29 11.56 6.47
C SER A 186 -1.44 10.40 7.46
N PRO A 187 -2.30 10.51 8.50
CA PRO A 187 -2.55 9.40 9.43
C PRO A 187 -2.94 8.10 8.73
N LYS A 188 -3.74 8.18 7.67
CA LYS A 188 -4.14 7.03 6.86
C LYS A 188 -2.97 6.42 6.09
N GLU A 189 -2.15 7.24 5.45
CA GLU A 189 -0.93 6.76 4.77
C GLU A 189 0.03 6.12 5.77
N MET A 190 0.24 6.76 6.93
CA MET A 190 1.08 6.24 8.03
C MET A 190 0.61 4.86 8.48
N PHE A 191 -0.71 4.69 8.70
CA PHE A 191 -1.29 3.41 9.09
C PHE A 191 -0.96 2.30 8.10
N PHE A 192 -1.14 2.54 6.78
CA PHE A 192 -0.85 1.53 5.77
C PHE A 192 0.65 1.29 5.58
N MET A 193 1.48 2.32 5.72
CA MET A 193 2.94 2.16 5.67
C MET A 193 3.45 1.29 6.82
N ASN A 194 2.99 1.55 8.05
CA ASN A 194 3.33 0.75 9.23
C ASN A 194 2.86 -0.71 9.08
N LYS A 195 1.64 -0.91 8.59
CA LYS A 195 1.11 -2.25 8.31
C LYS A 195 1.91 -2.99 7.24
N GLY A 196 2.46 -2.26 6.28
CA GLY A 196 3.34 -2.79 5.23
C GLY A 196 4.81 -2.96 5.64
N GLY A 197 5.14 -2.72 6.91
CA GLY A 197 6.52 -2.82 7.43
C GLY A 197 7.44 -1.68 6.99
N ARG A 198 6.91 -0.57 6.50
CA ARG A 198 7.66 0.63 6.16
C ARG A 198 7.74 1.55 7.38
N ALA A 199 8.92 1.65 7.98
CA ALA A 199 9.15 2.62 9.04
C ALA A 199 9.17 4.05 8.47
N VAL A 200 8.41 4.96 9.08
CA VAL A 200 8.45 6.39 8.81
C VAL A 200 9.27 7.05 9.91
N GLN A 201 10.20 7.92 9.53
CA GLN A 201 10.98 8.66 10.51
C GLN A 201 10.07 9.55 11.35
N ALA A 202 10.11 9.37 12.67
CA ALA A 202 9.35 10.19 13.59
C ALA A 202 9.89 11.64 13.57
N LEU A 203 8.97 12.60 13.68
CA LEU A 203 9.34 14.00 13.85
C LEU A 203 9.98 14.19 15.22
N PRO A 204 11.06 15.01 15.35
CA PRO A 204 11.62 15.38 16.64
C PRO A 204 10.55 15.99 17.56
N PRO A 205 10.67 15.89 18.89
CA PRO A 205 9.81 16.61 19.81
C PRO A 205 10.02 18.12 19.67
N PHE A 206 9.09 18.93 20.16
CA PHE A 206 9.32 20.36 20.27
C PHE A 206 10.32 20.66 21.37
N HIS A 207 11.14 21.71 21.17
CA HIS A 207 12.07 22.18 22.19
C HIS A 207 11.29 22.61 23.45
N PRO A 208 11.77 22.28 24.66
CA PRO A 208 11.08 22.60 25.92
C PRO A 208 10.74 24.08 26.09
N ASP A 209 11.61 24.96 25.62
CA ASP A 209 11.43 26.42 25.73
C ASP A 209 10.46 27.00 24.67
N CYS A 210 9.89 26.17 23.81
CA CYS A 210 8.90 26.57 22.82
C CYS A 210 7.50 26.56 23.44
N LEU A 211 7.00 27.72 23.85
CA LEU A 211 5.67 27.85 24.44
C LEU A 211 4.56 27.45 23.46
N ASN A 212 3.52 26.80 23.96
CA ASN A 212 2.33 26.37 23.20
C ASN A 212 2.62 25.51 21.95
N ALA A 213 3.80 24.88 21.89
CA ALA A 213 4.13 23.98 20.80
C ALA A 213 3.39 22.64 20.97
N SER A 214 2.47 22.35 20.08
CA SER A 214 1.79 21.04 20.03
C SER A 214 1.74 20.49 18.62
N THR A 215 1.80 19.18 18.50
CA THR A 215 1.54 18.53 17.21
C THR A 215 0.04 18.61 16.93
N GLU A 216 -0.32 19.08 15.73
CA GLU A 216 -1.71 19.10 15.31
C GLU A 216 -2.29 17.69 15.32
N SER A 217 -3.45 17.56 15.94
CA SER A 217 -4.22 16.33 15.94
C SER A 217 -4.91 16.15 14.60
N GLN A 218 -4.85 14.97 14.04
CA GLN A 218 -5.48 14.66 12.75
C GLN A 218 -6.23 13.33 12.84
N ILE A 219 -7.45 13.32 12.29
CA ILE A 219 -8.33 12.16 12.24
C ILE A 219 -8.67 11.88 10.78
N GLU A 220 -8.57 10.62 10.36
CA GLU A 220 -8.99 10.18 9.03
C GLU A 220 -9.80 8.90 9.08
N PHE A 221 -10.79 8.77 8.18
CA PHE A 221 -11.48 7.51 7.97
C PHE A 221 -10.67 6.61 7.05
N ILE A 222 -10.48 5.36 7.47
CA ILE A 222 -9.97 4.29 6.59
C ILE A 222 -11.13 3.74 5.78
N TYR A 223 -12.26 3.46 6.45
CA TYR A 223 -13.48 2.98 5.81
C TYR A 223 -14.71 3.62 6.47
N PRO A 224 -15.64 4.14 5.67
CA PRO A 224 -15.64 4.22 4.21
C PRO A 224 -14.56 5.18 3.68
N PRO A 225 -14.09 4.98 2.41
CA PRO A 225 -12.93 5.71 1.89
C PRO A 225 -13.21 7.17 1.51
N SER A 226 -14.47 7.53 1.30
CA SER A 226 -14.88 8.86 0.80
C SER A 226 -16.26 9.26 1.30
N ASN A 227 -16.55 10.58 1.21
CA ASN A 227 -17.89 11.10 1.46
C ASN A 227 -18.92 10.58 0.43
N ASN A 228 -20.17 10.52 0.84
CA ASN A 228 -21.32 10.04 0.06
C ASN A 228 -21.18 8.58 -0.40
N PHE A 229 -20.45 7.78 0.37
CA PHE A 229 -20.28 6.37 0.10
C PHE A 229 -21.61 5.62 0.28
N LYS A 230 -21.94 4.73 -0.66
CA LYS A 230 -23.17 3.94 -0.62
C LYS A 230 -22.86 2.56 -0.04
N LEU A 231 -23.63 2.17 0.97
CA LEU A 231 -23.47 0.90 1.69
C LEU A 231 -24.73 0.05 1.47
N PHE A 232 -24.54 -1.18 1.03
CA PHE A 232 -25.59 -2.17 0.95
C PHE A 232 -25.54 -3.05 2.20
N ILE A 233 -26.68 -3.18 2.89
CA ILE A 233 -26.81 -4.07 4.04
C ILE A 233 -27.52 -5.34 3.57
N PRO A 234 -26.81 -6.48 3.48
CA PRO A 234 -27.47 -7.74 3.13
C PRO A 234 -28.37 -8.18 4.27
N ARG A 235 -29.57 -8.65 3.93
CA ARG A 235 -30.48 -9.28 4.90
C ARG A 235 -29.92 -10.62 5.33
N LYS A 236 -29.88 -10.85 6.63
CA LYS A 236 -29.60 -12.19 7.17
C LYS A 236 -30.84 -13.08 7.02
N LEU A 237 -30.62 -14.39 6.89
CA LEU A 237 -31.68 -15.41 6.79
C LEU A 237 -32.72 -15.33 7.92
N ASN A 238 -32.38 -14.80 9.10
CA ASN A 238 -33.26 -14.61 10.25
C ASN A 238 -33.86 -13.20 10.35
N ASN A 239 -33.86 -12.42 9.30
CA ASN A 239 -34.38 -11.03 9.25
C ASN A 239 -33.62 -10.03 10.16
N ASP A 240 -32.48 -10.40 10.71
CA ASP A 240 -31.68 -9.52 11.54
C ASP A 240 -30.78 -8.63 10.67
N LYS A 241 -30.76 -7.32 10.92
CA LYS A 241 -29.93 -6.38 10.14
C LYS A 241 -28.46 -6.57 10.49
N SER A 242 -27.62 -6.75 9.47
CA SER A 242 -26.17 -6.81 9.65
C SER A 242 -25.64 -5.50 10.24
N LYS A 243 -24.63 -5.61 11.09
CA LYS A 243 -23.92 -4.45 11.61
C LYS A 243 -22.97 -3.89 10.53
N LEU A 244 -22.88 -2.58 10.47
CA LEU A 244 -21.85 -1.87 9.72
C LEU A 244 -20.62 -1.71 10.59
N VAL A 245 -19.43 -1.73 9.99
CA VAL A 245 -18.19 -1.47 10.70
C VAL A 245 -17.48 -0.32 9.97
N PHE A 246 -17.18 0.76 10.71
CA PHE A 246 -16.35 1.84 10.21
C PHE A 246 -15.01 1.80 10.90
N SER A 247 -13.97 2.15 10.12
CA SER A 247 -12.59 2.18 10.60
C SER A 247 -11.99 3.57 10.42
N ALA A 248 -11.26 4.01 11.42
CA ALA A 248 -10.59 5.30 11.42
C ALA A 248 -9.17 5.18 11.98
N VAL A 249 -8.40 6.25 11.84
CA VAL A 249 -7.05 6.37 12.37
C VAL A 249 -6.84 7.79 12.90
N HIS A 250 -6.05 7.88 13.95
CA HIS A 250 -5.62 9.14 14.57
C HIS A 250 -4.10 9.31 14.40
N SER A 251 -3.62 10.55 14.32
CA SER A 251 -2.19 10.86 14.21
C SER A 251 -1.38 10.43 15.45
N SER A 252 -2.03 10.20 16.59
CA SER A 252 -1.47 9.60 17.80
C SER A 252 -2.13 8.26 18.07
N GLU A 253 -1.35 7.17 18.14
CA GLU A 253 -1.86 5.82 18.36
C GLU A 253 -2.54 5.62 19.74
N THR A 254 -2.21 6.48 20.72
CA THR A 254 -2.74 6.36 22.09
C THR A 254 -3.98 7.22 22.34
N GLU A 255 -4.38 8.05 21.38
CA GLU A 255 -5.52 8.95 21.55
C GLU A 255 -6.85 8.19 21.41
N SER A 256 -7.86 8.66 22.12
CA SER A 256 -9.21 8.09 22.06
C SER A 256 -10.05 8.81 21.00
N LEU A 257 -10.87 8.06 20.27
CA LEU A 257 -11.87 8.60 19.36
C LEU A 257 -13.29 8.33 19.84
N PHE A 258 -14.10 9.40 19.90
CA PHE A 258 -15.51 9.37 20.26
C PHE A 258 -16.35 9.35 18.99
N TRP A 259 -17.21 8.36 18.85
CA TRP A 259 -18.02 8.09 17.68
C TRP A 259 -19.46 8.58 17.87
N HIS A 260 -19.98 9.32 16.89
CA HIS A 260 -21.37 9.78 16.90
C HIS A 260 -22.00 9.52 15.54
N LEU A 261 -23.21 8.92 15.55
CA LEU A 261 -24.04 8.73 14.36
C LEU A 261 -25.26 9.65 14.49
N ASP A 262 -25.46 10.53 13.51
CA ASP A 262 -26.59 11.45 13.44
C ASP A 262 -26.86 12.17 14.79
N ASN A 263 -25.81 12.69 15.41
CA ASN A 263 -25.78 13.33 16.75
C ASN A 263 -25.98 12.39 17.96
N SER A 264 -26.12 11.07 17.75
CA SER A 264 -26.21 10.10 18.84
C SER A 264 -24.82 9.50 19.13
N TYR A 265 -24.41 9.52 20.39
CA TYR A 265 -23.15 8.91 20.82
C TYR A 265 -23.21 7.39 20.72
N LEU A 266 -22.21 6.78 20.03
CA LEU A 266 -22.10 5.34 19.86
C LEU A 266 -21.11 4.69 20.83
N GLY A 267 -20.04 5.39 21.17
CA GLY A 267 -18.98 4.85 22.04
C GLY A 267 -17.61 5.47 21.78
N GLU A 268 -16.63 4.99 22.53
CA GLU A 268 -15.21 5.36 22.46
C GLU A 268 -14.39 4.17 21.95
N THR A 269 -13.35 4.48 21.16
CA THR A 269 -12.34 3.50 20.76
C THR A 269 -10.95 4.03 21.06
N LYS A 270 -9.99 3.12 21.36
CA LYS A 270 -8.60 3.44 21.64
C LYS A 270 -7.68 2.41 20.99
N PHE A 271 -6.55 2.83 20.47
CA PHE A 271 -5.56 2.04 19.70
C PHE A 271 -6.09 1.51 18.37
N ILE A 272 -7.18 0.74 18.37
CA ILE A 272 -7.86 0.25 17.19
C ILE A 272 -9.19 0.99 17.09
N HIS A 273 -9.36 1.78 16.04
CA HIS A 273 -10.54 2.61 15.88
C HIS A 273 -11.53 2.00 14.89
N ASP A 274 -12.05 0.83 15.25
CA ASP A 274 -13.13 0.15 14.55
C ASP A 274 -14.42 0.25 15.36
N MET A 275 -15.48 0.80 14.75
CA MET A 275 -16.79 0.94 15.39
C MET A 275 -17.85 0.14 14.64
N SER A 276 -18.48 -0.78 15.36
CA SER A 276 -19.59 -1.58 14.85
C SER A 276 -20.93 -0.99 15.32
N PHE A 277 -21.80 -0.66 14.37
CA PHE A 277 -23.09 -0.02 14.65
C PHE A 277 -24.19 -0.49 13.71
N ARG A 278 -25.44 -0.09 13.98
CA ARG A 278 -26.59 -0.30 13.08
C ARG A 278 -27.08 1.05 12.60
N ALA A 279 -27.41 1.15 11.33
CA ALA A 279 -28.08 2.30 10.74
C ALA A 279 -29.29 1.83 9.90
N GLY A 280 -30.34 2.65 9.84
CA GLY A 280 -31.47 2.41 8.97
C GLY A 280 -31.15 2.76 7.51
N LYS A 281 -32.12 2.50 6.62
CA LYS A 281 -32.06 2.99 5.23
C LYS A 281 -32.07 4.52 5.21
N GLY A 282 -31.22 5.14 4.42
CA GLY A 282 -31.18 6.58 4.23
C GLY A 282 -29.78 7.18 4.35
N LYS A 283 -29.75 8.51 4.40
CA LYS A 283 -28.51 9.30 4.52
C LYS A 283 -28.16 9.52 5.98
N HIS A 284 -26.90 9.31 6.31
CA HIS A 284 -26.36 9.39 7.66
C HIS A 284 -25.07 10.20 7.69
N VAL A 285 -24.73 10.69 8.88
CA VAL A 285 -23.47 11.37 9.15
C VAL A 285 -22.77 10.68 10.33
N MET A 286 -21.57 10.19 10.10
CA MET A 286 -20.68 9.76 11.17
C MET A 286 -19.75 10.90 11.54
N LEU A 287 -19.68 11.24 12.82
CA LEU A 287 -18.78 12.23 13.40
C LEU A 287 -17.80 11.52 14.34
N LEU A 288 -16.53 11.81 14.15
CA LEU A 288 -15.44 11.45 15.07
C LEU A 288 -14.98 12.71 15.80
N LYS A 289 -14.65 12.57 17.06
CA LYS A 289 -14.07 13.63 17.88
C LYS A 289 -12.97 13.06 18.77
N ASP A 290 -11.86 13.78 18.93
CA ASP A 290 -10.82 13.46 19.89
C ASP A 290 -10.99 14.25 21.21
N LYS A 291 -10.13 13.98 22.20
CA LYS A 291 -10.12 14.70 23.49
C LYS A 291 -9.76 16.19 23.37
N LYS A 292 -9.05 16.57 22.31
CA LYS A 292 -8.66 17.96 22.02
C LYS A 292 -9.75 18.74 21.30
N GLY A 293 -10.86 18.07 20.93
CA GLY A 293 -11.98 18.67 20.24
C GLY A 293 -11.85 18.72 18.72
N VAL A 294 -10.84 18.06 18.14
CA VAL A 294 -10.71 17.93 16.69
C VAL A 294 -11.79 17.00 16.16
N GLU A 295 -12.48 17.40 15.12
CA GLU A 295 -13.61 16.69 14.54
C GLU A 295 -13.34 16.28 13.09
N LYS A 296 -13.83 15.08 12.74
CA LYS A 296 -13.89 14.59 11.37
C LYS A 296 -15.26 14.02 11.09
N ARG A 297 -15.88 14.42 9.97
CA ARG A 297 -17.22 13.98 9.57
C ARG A 297 -17.16 13.28 8.23
N ILE A 298 -17.97 12.22 8.09
CA ILE A 298 -18.21 11.55 6.82
C ILE A 298 -19.71 11.33 6.63
N ARG A 299 -20.20 11.59 5.41
CA ARG A 299 -21.57 11.33 5.00
C ARG A 299 -21.61 10.02 4.22
N PHE A 300 -22.63 9.22 4.47
CA PHE A 300 -22.86 7.96 3.77
C PHE A 300 -24.35 7.70 3.60
N GLU A 301 -24.68 6.78 2.70
CA GLU A 301 -26.06 6.39 2.41
C GLU A 301 -26.19 4.87 2.57
N VAL A 302 -27.14 4.45 3.37
CA VAL A 302 -27.50 3.03 3.53
C VAL A 302 -28.60 2.68 2.56
N LEU A 303 -28.34 1.71 1.71
CA LEU A 303 -29.28 1.14 0.75
C LEU A 303 -29.72 -0.24 1.27
N GLU A 304 -31.00 -0.52 1.20
CA GLU A 304 -31.58 -1.86 1.46
C GLU A 304 -32.03 -2.46 0.13
N GLU A 305 -31.78 -3.76 -0.06
CA GLU A 305 -32.39 -4.54 -1.12
C GLU A 305 -33.90 -4.71 -0.90
#